data_f00c5eef77ead53f2238d2d67a0dc8fc
#
_entry.id   f00c5eef77ead53f2238d2d67a0dc8fc
#
_cell.length_a   1.000
_cell.length_b   1.000
_cell.length_c   1.000
_cell.angle_alpha   90.00
_cell.angle_beta   90.00
_cell.angle_gamma   90.00
#
_symmetry.space_group_name_H-M   'P 1'
#
loop_
_entity.id
_entity.type
_entity.pdbx_description
1 polymer ?
#
loop_
_entity_poly.entity_id
_entity_poly.type
_entity_poly.pdbx_seq_one_letter_code
_entity_poly.pdbx_strand_id
1 'polypeptide(L)'
;MEYLLEGVKVLDVASYVAGPAAATVMADFGADVIKVEPPSGDNYRSLVAAYRTNYYWSLTSRNKRDIAIDLRGKEGQAVLHKLVEGADVILVNFNASQLAKYNLEYETLKQINPRLIFAHITGYGTKGPDSGRRAYDVAAWWSRSGILDLMQPREQRPPNAVGGVGDHASAMSLFSVIMMALFHRERSGAGSYVATSLAANGVWSNGMHLQAAIAGYNLADVMKEHGYRSHFMMPYCTRDGRYVQLVGADPVREWPLLCKALKHPEWLEDERFQDMGGIMECREELRQRFAEGFAKMNLVDVISALEAVDATFSVVETISDVLEDAHLIENEAIVKVESDNPDYQWTIGNPIEVGGFRKKPPKDGPEIGEHTRDILAEGGFSEEEISNLEQAGVVKQHS
;
A
#
# COMPACT_ATOMS: atom_id res chain seq x y z
N MET A 1 -7.67 -27.72 2.30
CA MET A 1 -6.88 -26.50 2.52
C MET A 1 -7.64 -25.57 3.44
N GLU A 2 -7.02 -25.14 4.50
CA GLU A 2 -7.61 -24.20 5.44
C GLU A 2 -7.44 -22.76 4.95
N TYR A 3 -6.31 -22.48 4.29
CA TYR A 3 -5.96 -21.19 3.72
C TYR A 3 -5.78 -21.29 2.21
N LEU A 4 -6.08 -20.17 1.51
CA LEU A 4 -6.10 -20.15 0.05
C LEU A 4 -4.74 -20.44 -0.60
N LEU A 5 -3.65 -19.97 0.01
CA LEU A 5 -2.27 -20.13 -0.51
C LEU A 5 -1.45 -21.16 0.27
N GLU A 6 -2.14 -22.07 0.99
CA GLU A 6 -1.47 -23.18 1.69
C GLU A 6 -0.65 -24.03 0.72
N GLY A 7 0.62 -24.27 1.05
CA GLY A 7 1.58 -25.02 0.21
C GLY A 7 2.36 -24.14 -0.80
N VAL A 8 2.03 -22.87 -0.95
CA VAL A 8 2.83 -21.94 -1.76
C VAL A 8 4.03 -21.45 -0.96
N LYS A 9 5.25 -21.63 -1.50
CA LYS A 9 6.52 -21.20 -0.88
C LYS A 9 7.03 -19.92 -1.52
N VAL A 10 7.33 -18.91 -0.72
CA VAL A 10 7.71 -17.57 -1.16
C VAL A 10 9.02 -17.15 -0.52
N LEU A 11 9.99 -16.74 -1.32
CA LEU A 11 11.22 -16.08 -0.86
C LEU A 11 11.06 -14.57 -1.01
N ASP A 12 10.93 -13.86 0.10
CA ASP A 12 10.85 -12.40 0.14
C ASP A 12 12.25 -11.80 0.32
N VAL A 13 12.96 -11.58 -0.79
CA VAL A 13 14.30 -10.98 -0.84
C VAL A 13 14.24 -9.45 -1.01
N ALA A 14 13.02 -8.89 -1.11
CA ALA A 14 12.81 -7.45 -1.17
C ALA A 14 13.03 -6.79 0.19
N SER A 15 13.35 -5.51 0.20
CA SER A 15 13.51 -4.71 1.41
C SER A 15 12.53 -3.54 1.47
N TYR A 16 12.43 -2.91 2.65
CA TYR A 16 11.49 -1.83 2.96
C TYR A 16 10.01 -2.26 2.95
N VAL A 17 9.14 -1.63 2.13
CA VAL A 17 7.69 -1.74 2.25
C VAL A 17 7.04 -2.52 1.12
N ALA A 18 7.11 -2.03 -0.11
CA ALA A 18 6.23 -2.47 -1.20
C ALA A 18 6.31 -3.98 -1.53
N GLY A 19 7.53 -4.53 -1.66
CA GLY A 19 7.75 -5.98 -1.84
C GLY A 19 7.31 -6.77 -0.63
N PRO A 20 7.87 -6.47 0.57
CA PRO A 20 7.49 -7.15 1.81
C PRO A 20 6.01 -7.11 2.14
N ALA A 21 5.29 -6.00 1.87
CA ALA A 21 3.85 -5.91 2.08
C ALA A 21 3.06 -6.86 1.15
N ALA A 22 3.47 -6.99 -0.13
CA ALA A 22 2.86 -7.97 -1.03
C ALA A 22 3.06 -9.42 -0.52
N ALA A 23 4.26 -9.73 -0.02
CA ALA A 23 4.57 -11.03 0.58
C ALA A 23 3.78 -11.26 1.87
N THR A 24 3.53 -10.21 2.68
CA THR A 24 2.67 -10.29 3.88
C THR A 24 1.25 -10.65 3.54
N VAL A 25 0.67 -10.08 2.47
CA VAL A 25 -0.67 -10.49 1.99
C VAL A 25 -0.70 -11.98 1.65
N MET A 26 0.36 -12.51 1.03
CA MET A 26 0.46 -13.96 0.74
C MET A 26 0.55 -14.78 2.03
N ALA A 27 1.33 -14.32 3.02
CA ALA A 27 1.46 -14.97 4.32
C ALA A 27 0.12 -14.99 5.08
N ASP A 28 -0.64 -13.90 5.05
CA ASP A 28 -1.97 -13.81 5.65
C ASP A 28 -2.95 -14.85 5.04
N PHE A 29 -2.81 -15.17 3.76
CA PHE A 29 -3.58 -16.23 3.09
C PHE A 29 -2.93 -17.62 3.14
N GLY A 30 -1.92 -17.82 3.96
CA GLY A 30 -1.39 -19.15 4.30
C GLY A 30 -0.15 -19.58 3.54
N ALA A 31 0.41 -18.76 2.65
CA ALA A 31 1.69 -19.07 2.03
C ALA A 31 2.80 -19.21 3.09
N ASP A 32 3.76 -20.08 2.86
CA ASP A 32 5.01 -20.18 3.63
C ASP A 32 5.97 -19.11 3.09
N VAL A 33 6.02 -17.97 3.74
CA VAL A 33 6.84 -16.82 3.33
C VAL A 33 8.10 -16.77 4.17
N ILE A 34 9.23 -16.89 3.49
CA ILE A 34 10.57 -16.76 4.08
C ILE A 34 11.12 -15.38 3.72
N LYS A 35 11.25 -14.51 4.70
CA LYS A 35 12.00 -13.25 4.57
C LYS A 35 13.48 -13.57 4.53
N VAL A 36 14.16 -13.09 3.50
CA VAL A 36 15.61 -13.19 3.36
C VAL A 36 16.23 -11.82 3.58
N GLU A 37 17.03 -11.68 4.63
CA GLU A 37 17.69 -10.42 4.94
C GLU A 37 19.19 -10.61 5.19
N PRO A 38 20.02 -9.56 5.13
CA PRO A 38 21.42 -9.66 5.48
C PRO A 38 21.60 -9.95 6.99
N PRO A 39 22.74 -10.50 7.43
CA PRO A 39 23.02 -10.75 8.86
C PRO A 39 22.92 -9.51 9.76
N SER A 40 22.94 -8.31 9.17
CA SER A 40 22.72 -7.02 9.87
C SER A 40 21.23 -6.64 9.98
N GLY A 41 20.33 -7.39 9.36
CA GLY A 41 18.91 -7.07 9.24
C GLY A 41 18.59 -6.14 8.08
N ASP A 42 17.31 -6.10 7.69
CA ASP A 42 16.77 -5.13 6.74
C ASP A 42 16.87 -3.71 7.32
N ASN A 43 17.28 -2.75 6.51
CA ASN A 43 17.38 -1.34 6.93
C ASN A 43 16.02 -0.78 7.42
N TYR A 44 14.91 -1.37 7.00
CA TYR A 44 13.58 -1.00 7.47
C TYR A 44 13.38 -1.18 8.97
N ARG A 45 14.06 -2.16 9.58
CA ARG A 45 14.06 -2.36 11.03
C ARG A 45 14.60 -1.15 11.81
N SER A 46 15.52 -0.39 11.22
CA SER A 46 16.17 0.75 11.88
C SER A 46 15.38 2.06 11.81
N LEU A 47 14.38 2.18 10.94
CA LEU A 47 13.64 3.44 10.75
C LEU A 47 12.90 3.92 12.01
N VAL A 48 12.47 3.01 12.86
CA VAL A 48 11.76 3.30 14.11
C VAL A 48 12.44 2.67 15.32
N ALA A 49 13.75 2.46 15.25
CA ALA A 49 14.53 1.82 16.31
C ALA A 49 14.47 2.58 17.67
N ALA A 50 14.11 3.86 17.67
CA ALA A 50 13.90 4.64 18.90
C ALA A 50 12.60 4.32 19.62
N TYR A 51 11.67 3.61 18.99
CA TYR A 51 10.39 3.21 19.61
C TYR A 51 10.51 1.81 20.22
N ARG A 52 9.77 1.58 21.28
CA ARG A 52 9.75 0.30 22.00
C ARG A 52 9.30 -0.87 21.13
N THR A 53 8.37 -0.64 20.22
CA THR A 53 7.85 -1.64 19.29
C THR A 53 8.17 -1.21 17.87
N ASN A 54 8.75 -2.12 17.08
CA ASN A 54 9.02 -1.86 15.65
C ASN A 54 7.76 -2.12 14.81
N TYR A 55 6.78 -1.25 14.96
CA TYR A 55 5.47 -1.37 14.31
C TYR A 55 5.55 -1.35 12.77
N TYR A 56 6.56 -0.72 12.17
CA TYR A 56 6.78 -0.77 10.72
C TYR A 56 7.17 -2.17 10.27
N TRP A 57 8.12 -2.78 10.97
CA TRP A 57 8.53 -4.15 10.67
C TRP A 57 7.38 -5.13 10.85
N SER A 58 6.68 -5.04 11.96
CA SER A 58 5.54 -5.92 12.26
C SER A 58 4.43 -5.83 11.19
N LEU A 59 4.17 -4.62 10.66
CA LEU A 59 3.15 -4.44 9.62
C LEU A 59 3.47 -5.22 8.33
N THR A 60 4.74 -5.26 7.91
CA THR A 60 5.15 -5.83 6.62
C THR A 60 5.87 -7.17 6.73
N SER A 61 6.00 -7.72 7.95
CA SER A 61 6.74 -8.98 8.19
C SER A 61 5.99 -9.98 9.06
N ARG A 62 4.77 -9.66 9.51
CA ARG A 62 3.93 -10.60 10.25
C ARG A 62 3.69 -11.90 9.47
N ASN A 63 3.52 -12.98 10.21
CA ASN A 63 3.25 -14.32 9.65
C ASN A 63 4.35 -14.89 8.74
N LYS A 64 5.54 -14.29 8.71
CA LYS A 64 6.69 -14.78 7.96
C LYS A 64 7.66 -15.53 8.85
N ARG A 65 8.48 -16.37 8.22
CA ARG A 65 9.73 -16.88 8.79
C ARG A 65 10.90 -16.03 8.30
N ASP A 66 12.04 -16.06 8.99
CA ASP A 66 13.21 -15.25 8.62
C ASP A 66 14.47 -16.08 8.54
N ILE A 67 15.27 -15.83 7.50
CA ILE A 67 16.61 -16.33 7.32
C ILE A 67 17.58 -15.18 7.03
N ALA A 68 18.69 -15.12 7.77
CA ALA A 68 19.73 -14.13 7.57
C ALA A 68 20.88 -14.70 6.73
N ILE A 69 21.09 -14.15 5.51
CA ILE A 69 22.08 -14.64 4.53
C ILE A 69 22.93 -13.47 4.01
N ASP A 70 24.24 -13.61 4.00
CA ASP A 70 25.15 -12.65 3.35
C ASP A 70 25.27 -12.92 1.84
N LEU A 71 24.45 -12.26 1.03
CA LEU A 71 24.46 -12.39 -0.43
C LEU A 71 25.65 -11.71 -1.12
N ARG A 72 26.54 -11.03 -0.38
CA ARG A 72 27.74 -10.43 -0.96
C ARG A 72 28.77 -11.48 -1.35
N GLY A 73 28.79 -12.63 -0.65
CA GLY A 73 29.64 -13.78 -0.89
C GLY A 73 28.97 -14.81 -1.80
N LYS A 74 29.82 -15.58 -2.54
CA LYS A 74 29.35 -16.67 -3.40
C LYS A 74 28.62 -17.78 -2.63
N GLU A 75 29.06 -18.05 -1.42
CA GLU A 75 28.47 -19.08 -0.55
C GLU A 75 27.06 -18.73 -0.16
N GLY A 76 26.79 -17.46 0.23
CA GLY A 76 25.43 -17.00 0.53
C GLY A 76 24.54 -17.00 -0.71
N GLN A 77 25.08 -16.68 -1.90
CA GLN A 77 24.35 -16.81 -3.16
C GLN A 77 23.99 -18.28 -3.44
N ALA A 78 24.91 -19.21 -3.21
CA ALA A 78 24.66 -20.65 -3.37
C ALA A 78 23.58 -21.16 -2.40
N VAL A 79 23.58 -20.68 -1.15
CA VAL A 79 22.52 -20.99 -0.18
C VAL A 79 21.16 -20.52 -0.70
N LEU A 80 21.04 -19.27 -1.16
CA LEU A 80 19.77 -18.77 -1.68
C LEU A 80 19.34 -19.52 -2.95
N HIS A 81 20.28 -19.85 -3.87
CA HIS A 81 19.99 -20.65 -5.05
C HIS A 81 19.42 -22.03 -4.69
N LYS A 82 19.92 -22.67 -3.64
CA LYS A 82 19.40 -23.95 -3.15
C LYS A 82 17.97 -23.80 -2.63
N LEU A 83 17.63 -22.72 -1.94
CA LEU A 83 16.27 -22.44 -1.50
C LEU A 83 15.32 -22.15 -2.68
N VAL A 84 15.83 -21.56 -3.76
CA VAL A 84 15.06 -21.29 -5.01
C VAL A 84 14.60 -22.59 -5.67
N GLU A 85 15.32 -23.71 -5.54
CA GLU A 85 14.92 -25.01 -6.12
C GLU A 85 13.51 -25.43 -5.67
N GLY A 86 13.16 -25.12 -4.42
CA GLY A 86 11.87 -25.48 -3.82
C GLY A 86 10.86 -24.35 -3.71
N ALA A 87 11.18 -23.16 -4.22
CA ALA A 87 10.32 -21.98 -4.12
C ALA A 87 9.34 -21.87 -5.28
N ASP A 88 8.13 -21.38 -5.00
CA ASP A 88 7.14 -21.03 -6.02
C ASP A 88 7.32 -19.61 -6.53
N VAL A 89 7.68 -18.69 -5.63
CA VAL A 89 7.80 -17.25 -5.90
C VAL A 89 9.06 -16.71 -5.25
N ILE A 90 9.77 -15.86 -5.95
CA ILE A 90 10.78 -14.97 -5.38
C ILE A 90 10.40 -13.52 -5.62
N LEU A 91 10.37 -12.71 -4.55
CA LEU A 91 10.14 -11.26 -4.64
C LEU A 91 11.44 -10.51 -4.46
N VAL A 92 11.71 -9.57 -5.37
CA VAL A 92 12.90 -8.71 -5.31
C VAL A 92 12.54 -7.26 -5.63
N ASN A 93 13.31 -6.31 -5.06
CA ASN A 93 13.23 -4.89 -5.43
C ASN A 93 14.60 -4.30 -5.79
N PHE A 94 15.55 -5.14 -6.17
CA PHE A 94 16.89 -4.77 -6.60
C PHE A 94 16.89 -4.16 -8.00
N ASN A 95 17.76 -3.19 -8.24
CA ASN A 95 18.04 -2.74 -9.60
C ASN A 95 18.90 -3.78 -10.37
N ALA A 96 19.03 -3.60 -11.70
CA ALA A 96 19.74 -4.55 -12.56
C ALA A 96 21.18 -4.81 -12.09
N SER A 97 21.90 -3.78 -11.63
CA SER A 97 23.28 -3.95 -11.16
C SER A 97 23.35 -4.76 -9.85
N GLN A 98 22.36 -4.63 -8.99
CA GLN A 98 22.28 -5.43 -7.76
C GLN A 98 21.87 -6.87 -8.06
N LEU A 99 20.94 -7.10 -8.97
CA LEU A 99 20.56 -8.45 -9.42
C LEU A 99 21.78 -9.19 -9.98
N ALA A 100 22.54 -8.55 -10.87
CA ALA A 100 23.78 -9.13 -11.41
C ALA A 100 24.83 -9.38 -10.31
N LYS A 101 25.02 -8.43 -9.40
CA LYS A 101 25.97 -8.55 -8.28
C LYS A 101 25.65 -9.73 -7.36
N TYR A 102 24.38 -9.97 -7.09
CA TYR A 102 23.94 -11.04 -6.20
C TYR A 102 23.60 -12.34 -6.94
N ASN A 103 23.80 -12.38 -8.27
CA ASN A 103 23.50 -13.53 -9.12
C ASN A 103 22.02 -13.96 -9.01
N LEU A 104 21.13 -12.96 -9.00
CA LEU A 104 19.69 -13.11 -8.85
C LEU A 104 18.93 -12.70 -10.12
N GLU A 105 19.56 -12.70 -11.27
CA GLU A 105 18.90 -12.41 -12.54
C GLU A 105 17.89 -13.52 -12.88
N TYR A 106 16.74 -13.14 -13.43
CA TYR A 106 15.67 -14.10 -13.77
C TYR A 106 16.16 -15.28 -14.60
N GLU A 107 16.97 -15.02 -15.64
CA GLU A 107 17.47 -16.07 -16.52
C GLU A 107 18.38 -17.07 -15.79
N THR A 108 19.10 -16.64 -14.76
CA THR A 108 19.90 -17.52 -13.89
C THR A 108 18.99 -18.39 -13.02
N LEU A 109 18.02 -17.76 -12.32
CA LEU A 109 17.14 -18.50 -11.40
C LEU A 109 16.16 -19.43 -12.13
N LYS A 110 15.73 -19.06 -13.33
CA LYS A 110 14.89 -19.90 -14.21
C LYS A 110 15.59 -21.21 -14.61
N GLN A 111 16.92 -21.23 -14.74
CA GLN A 111 17.66 -22.46 -15.01
C GLN A 111 17.67 -23.39 -13.80
N ILE A 112 17.63 -22.84 -12.58
CA ILE A 112 17.56 -23.59 -11.33
C ILE A 112 16.13 -24.12 -11.14
N ASN A 113 15.11 -23.26 -11.32
CA ASN A 113 13.71 -23.61 -11.15
C ASN A 113 12.88 -23.04 -12.32
N PRO A 114 12.59 -23.83 -13.36
CA PRO A 114 11.79 -23.40 -14.51
C PRO A 114 10.33 -23.05 -14.18
N ARG A 115 9.85 -23.41 -12.99
CA ARG A 115 8.51 -23.09 -12.51
C ARG A 115 8.46 -21.83 -11.65
N LEU A 116 9.61 -21.22 -11.34
CA LEU A 116 9.72 -20.05 -10.47
C LEU A 116 8.98 -18.85 -11.04
N ILE A 117 8.18 -18.21 -10.22
CA ILE A 117 7.63 -16.88 -10.50
C ILE A 117 8.59 -15.84 -9.91
N PHE A 118 9.22 -15.08 -10.80
CA PHE A 118 10.12 -14.01 -10.42
C PHE A 118 9.36 -12.69 -10.38
N ALA A 119 9.02 -12.21 -9.19
CA ALA A 119 8.23 -11.01 -8.96
C ALA A 119 9.15 -9.81 -8.65
N HIS A 120 9.16 -8.82 -9.53
CA HIS A 120 10.08 -7.69 -9.46
C HIS A 120 9.31 -6.37 -9.29
N ILE A 121 9.57 -5.65 -8.19
CA ILE A 121 9.06 -4.29 -8.01
C ILE A 121 10.23 -3.29 -8.05
N THR A 122 10.06 -2.22 -8.80
CA THR A 122 11.07 -1.17 -8.97
C THR A 122 10.49 0.21 -8.68
N GLY A 123 11.33 1.22 -8.57
CA GLY A 123 10.85 2.60 -8.44
C GLY A 123 10.25 3.14 -9.74
N TYR A 124 10.99 2.99 -10.85
CA TYR A 124 10.65 3.66 -12.11
C TYR A 124 10.47 2.71 -13.31
N GLY A 125 10.42 1.41 -13.06
CA GLY A 125 10.38 0.39 -14.11
C GLY A 125 11.77 -0.13 -14.48
N THR A 126 11.79 -1.16 -15.35
CA THR A 126 13.03 -1.86 -15.75
C THR A 126 13.61 -1.32 -17.07
N LYS A 127 12.94 -0.36 -17.70
CA LYS A 127 13.33 0.24 -18.99
C LYS A 127 13.44 1.75 -18.85
N GLY A 128 14.15 2.36 -19.80
CA GLY A 128 14.32 3.81 -19.85
C GLY A 128 15.48 4.33 -18.98
N PRO A 129 15.76 5.65 -19.04
CA PRO A 129 16.95 6.25 -18.44
C PRO A 129 16.96 6.20 -16.92
N ASP A 130 15.80 6.12 -16.26
CA ASP A 130 15.68 6.11 -14.81
C ASP A 130 15.57 4.69 -14.21
N SER A 131 15.73 3.61 -15.00
CA SER A 131 15.56 2.22 -14.53
C SER A 131 16.49 1.81 -13.40
N GLY A 132 17.68 2.42 -13.31
CA GLY A 132 18.65 2.20 -12.23
C GLY A 132 18.57 3.18 -11.07
N ARG A 133 17.66 4.16 -11.14
CA ARG A 133 17.58 5.24 -10.16
C ARG A 133 17.00 4.74 -8.83
N ARG A 134 17.57 5.22 -7.72
CA ARG A 134 17.02 4.95 -6.38
C ARG A 134 15.67 5.64 -6.23
N ALA A 135 14.73 4.98 -5.59
CA ALA A 135 13.39 5.47 -5.37
C ALA A 135 12.83 5.07 -4.01
N TYR A 136 11.94 5.92 -3.52
CA TYR A 136 10.94 5.64 -2.49
C TYR A 136 9.61 6.11 -3.04
N ASP A 137 8.52 5.74 -2.41
CA ASP A 137 7.17 6.09 -2.88
C ASP A 137 6.95 7.60 -3.01
N VAL A 138 7.47 8.39 -2.08
CA VAL A 138 7.42 9.86 -2.10
C VAL A 138 7.97 10.44 -3.42
N ALA A 139 9.06 9.85 -3.94
CA ALA A 139 9.67 10.30 -5.18
C ALA A 139 9.01 9.68 -6.43
N ALA A 140 8.77 8.35 -6.41
CA ALA A 140 8.36 7.63 -7.60
C ALA A 140 6.83 7.58 -7.78
N TRP A 141 6.08 7.33 -6.69
CA TRP A 141 4.63 7.23 -6.73
C TRP A 141 3.97 8.62 -6.66
N TRP A 142 4.34 9.44 -5.64
CA TRP A 142 3.73 10.74 -5.39
C TRP A 142 4.20 11.82 -6.38
N SER A 143 5.53 12.04 -6.47
CA SER A 143 6.07 13.17 -7.24
C SER A 143 6.04 12.90 -8.74
N ARG A 144 6.47 11.71 -9.18
CA ARG A 144 6.61 11.39 -10.60
C ARG A 144 5.27 11.22 -11.33
N SER A 145 4.22 10.90 -10.62
CA SER A 145 2.87 10.72 -11.18
C SER A 145 2.09 12.01 -11.39
N GLY A 146 2.58 13.14 -10.88
CA GLY A 146 1.86 14.41 -10.92
C GLY A 146 0.84 14.61 -9.79
N ILE A 147 0.67 13.64 -8.87
CA ILE A 147 -0.31 13.76 -7.76
C ILE A 147 0.02 14.96 -6.86
N LEU A 148 1.30 15.15 -6.50
CA LEU A 148 1.70 16.29 -5.67
C LEU A 148 1.47 17.63 -6.36
N ASP A 149 1.63 17.71 -7.69
CA ASP A 149 1.34 18.90 -8.46
C ASP A 149 -0.16 19.23 -8.44
N LEU A 150 -1.04 18.21 -8.57
CA LEU A 150 -2.49 18.38 -8.44
C LEU A 150 -2.94 18.87 -7.06
N MET A 151 -2.24 18.44 -6.01
CA MET A 151 -2.54 18.83 -4.63
C MET A 151 -1.95 20.18 -4.23
N GLN A 152 -1.15 20.80 -5.10
CA GLN A 152 -0.48 22.07 -4.80
C GLN A 152 -1.50 23.22 -4.80
N PRO A 153 -1.71 23.93 -3.66
CA PRO A 153 -2.51 25.14 -3.65
C PRO A 153 -1.83 26.25 -4.47
N ARG A 154 -2.62 27.14 -5.04
CA ARG A 154 -2.12 28.27 -5.81
C ARG A 154 -1.12 29.08 -4.98
N GLU A 155 0.02 29.45 -5.60
CA GLU A 155 1.09 30.26 -4.99
C GLU A 155 1.73 29.66 -3.73
N GLN A 156 1.54 28.36 -3.50
CA GLN A 156 2.15 27.63 -2.39
C GLN A 156 3.01 26.48 -2.92
N ARG A 157 3.86 25.93 -2.05
CA ARG A 157 4.60 24.70 -2.37
C ARG A 157 3.65 23.49 -2.40
N PRO A 158 3.97 22.42 -3.13
CA PRO A 158 3.27 21.16 -2.99
C PRO A 158 3.25 20.68 -1.53
N PRO A 159 2.18 20.00 -1.09
CA PRO A 159 2.15 19.43 0.26
C PRO A 159 3.22 18.35 0.43
N ASN A 160 3.55 18.02 1.68
CA ASN A 160 4.38 16.86 1.94
C ASN A 160 3.61 15.58 1.62
N ALA A 161 4.24 14.65 0.93
CA ALA A 161 3.68 13.33 0.70
C ALA A 161 3.60 12.52 2.00
N VAL A 162 2.58 11.68 2.11
CA VAL A 162 2.46 10.70 3.20
C VAL A 162 3.20 9.43 2.77
N GLY A 163 4.33 9.14 3.42
CA GLY A 163 5.14 7.98 3.11
C GLY A 163 4.43 6.65 3.35
N GLY A 164 4.73 5.65 2.55
CA GLY A 164 4.15 4.31 2.63
C GLY A 164 2.83 4.11 1.86
N VAL A 165 2.08 5.18 1.58
CA VAL A 165 0.80 5.07 0.84
C VAL A 165 1.00 4.49 -0.55
N GLY A 166 1.97 5.01 -1.30
CA GLY A 166 2.30 4.52 -2.63
C GLY A 166 2.91 3.12 -2.61
N ASP A 167 3.67 2.78 -1.58
CA ASP A 167 4.22 1.44 -1.38
C ASP A 167 3.12 0.40 -1.17
N HIS A 168 2.16 0.65 -0.27
CA HIS A 168 1.04 -0.27 -0.01
C HIS A 168 0.13 -0.42 -1.23
N ALA A 169 -0.17 0.67 -1.96
CA ALA A 169 -0.91 0.60 -3.22
C ALA A 169 -0.19 -0.26 -4.27
N SER A 170 1.14 -0.09 -4.38
CA SER A 170 1.97 -0.86 -5.32
C SER A 170 2.16 -2.33 -4.89
N ALA A 171 2.15 -2.61 -3.58
CA ALA A 171 2.17 -3.96 -3.04
C ALA A 171 0.95 -4.77 -3.51
N MET A 172 -0.24 -4.17 -3.54
CA MET A 172 -1.45 -4.83 -4.05
C MET A 172 -1.36 -5.16 -5.54
N SER A 173 -0.74 -4.28 -6.35
CA SER A 173 -0.47 -4.57 -7.77
C SER A 173 0.54 -5.71 -7.94
N LEU A 174 1.59 -5.74 -7.10
CA LEU A 174 2.57 -6.83 -7.10
C LEU A 174 1.93 -8.16 -6.70
N PHE A 175 1.13 -8.18 -5.64
CA PHE A 175 0.34 -9.34 -5.24
C PHE A 175 -0.55 -9.82 -6.39
N SER A 176 -1.29 -8.92 -7.03
CA SER A 176 -2.19 -9.25 -8.14
C SER A 176 -1.44 -9.91 -9.31
N VAL A 177 -0.29 -9.38 -9.72
CA VAL A 177 0.46 -9.96 -10.84
C VAL A 177 1.10 -11.30 -10.47
N ILE A 178 1.45 -11.54 -9.20
CA ILE A 178 1.88 -12.84 -8.70
C ILE A 178 0.74 -13.85 -8.80
N MET A 179 -0.48 -13.49 -8.40
CA MET A 179 -1.65 -14.38 -8.53
C MET A 179 -1.95 -14.72 -9.99
N MET A 180 -1.84 -13.75 -10.91
CA MET A 180 -1.98 -13.99 -12.36
C MET A 180 -0.90 -14.97 -12.87
N ALA A 181 0.34 -14.86 -12.38
CA ALA A 181 1.42 -15.75 -12.74
C ALA A 181 1.25 -17.16 -12.18
N LEU A 182 0.80 -17.29 -10.93
CA LEU A 182 0.44 -18.59 -10.33
C LEU A 182 -0.68 -19.26 -11.13
N PHE A 183 -1.73 -18.53 -11.47
CA PHE A 183 -2.82 -19.04 -12.32
C PHE A 183 -2.32 -19.47 -13.72
N HIS A 184 -1.43 -18.68 -14.33
CA HIS A 184 -0.80 -19.06 -15.59
C HIS A 184 0.03 -20.35 -15.45
N ARG A 185 0.82 -20.45 -14.39
CA ARG A 185 1.67 -21.61 -14.11
C ARG A 185 0.87 -22.93 -13.96
N GLU A 186 -0.28 -22.88 -13.31
CA GLU A 186 -1.15 -24.07 -13.17
C GLU A 186 -1.64 -24.58 -14.53
N ARG A 187 -1.75 -23.72 -15.53
CA ARG A 187 -2.19 -24.07 -16.89
C ARG A 187 -1.05 -24.43 -17.85
N SER A 188 0.11 -23.81 -17.68
CA SER A 188 1.25 -23.95 -18.60
C SER A 188 2.36 -24.85 -18.06
N GLY A 189 2.42 -25.06 -16.75
CA GLY A 189 3.52 -25.72 -16.08
C GLY A 189 4.77 -24.86 -15.92
N ALA A 190 4.83 -23.67 -16.52
CA ALA A 190 6.02 -22.81 -16.57
C ALA A 190 5.90 -21.60 -15.61
N GLY A 191 7.02 -21.22 -15.00
CA GLY A 191 7.17 -19.97 -14.26
C GLY A 191 7.19 -18.75 -15.16
N SER A 192 7.27 -17.56 -14.56
CA SER A 192 7.23 -16.28 -15.28
C SER A 192 8.04 -15.20 -14.60
N TYR A 193 8.58 -14.27 -15.39
CA TYR A 193 8.99 -12.96 -14.88
C TYR A 193 7.78 -12.04 -14.87
N VAL A 194 7.47 -11.45 -13.71
CA VAL A 194 6.40 -10.47 -13.55
C VAL A 194 6.93 -9.23 -12.84
N ALA A 195 6.44 -8.05 -13.23
CA ALA A 195 6.98 -6.81 -12.67
C ALA A 195 5.92 -5.70 -12.57
N THR A 196 6.15 -4.81 -11.61
CA THR A 196 5.48 -3.52 -11.49
C THR A 196 6.46 -2.45 -11.03
N SER A 197 6.02 -1.19 -10.97
CA SER A 197 6.84 -0.11 -10.42
C SER A 197 6.01 0.92 -9.68
N LEU A 198 6.61 1.60 -8.70
CA LEU A 198 5.97 2.68 -7.94
C LEU A 198 5.45 3.78 -8.88
N ALA A 199 6.26 4.20 -9.85
CA ALA A 199 5.87 5.24 -10.81
C ALA A 199 4.67 4.82 -11.67
N ALA A 200 4.63 3.59 -12.18
CA ALA A 200 3.49 3.11 -12.97
C ALA A 200 2.21 3.05 -12.15
N ASN A 201 2.30 2.62 -10.89
CA ASN A 201 1.15 2.61 -9.96
C ASN A 201 0.69 4.03 -9.63
N GLY A 202 1.60 4.98 -9.43
CA GLY A 202 1.25 6.38 -9.24
C GLY A 202 0.54 6.98 -10.46
N VAL A 203 1.05 6.71 -11.67
CA VAL A 203 0.40 7.12 -12.93
C VAL A 203 -0.99 6.50 -13.07
N TRP A 204 -1.14 5.21 -12.76
CA TRP A 204 -2.44 4.53 -12.77
C TRP A 204 -3.41 5.17 -11.76
N SER A 205 -2.96 5.46 -10.54
CA SER A 205 -3.77 6.12 -9.50
C SER A 205 -4.21 7.52 -9.91
N ASN A 206 -3.40 8.26 -10.66
CA ASN A 206 -3.72 9.57 -11.22
C ASN A 206 -4.41 9.48 -12.60
N GLY A 207 -4.87 8.31 -13.00
CA GLY A 207 -5.33 8.00 -14.35
C GLY A 207 -6.42 8.93 -14.87
N MET A 208 -7.39 9.32 -14.04
CA MET A 208 -8.49 10.22 -14.45
C MET A 208 -7.98 11.60 -14.91
N HIS A 209 -7.06 12.21 -14.16
CA HIS A 209 -6.53 13.54 -14.48
C HIS A 209 -5.57 13.49 -15.66
N LEU A 210 -4.74 12.46 -15.74
CA LEU A 210 -3.84 12.24 -16.86
C LEU A 210 -4.62 11.94 -18.14
N GLN A 211 -5.70 11.15 -18.08
CA GLN A 211 -6.54 10.86 -19.21
C GLN A 211 -7.27 12.11 -19.72
N ALA A 212 -7.72 12.98 -18.79
CA ALA A 212 -8.29 14.29 -19.13
C ALA A 212 -7.27 15.16 -19.87
N ALA A 213 -6.02 15.23 -19.37
CA ALA A 213 -4.95 15.98 -20.01
C ALA A 213 -4.60 15.43 -21.41
N ILE A 214 -4.56 14.10 -21.58
CA ILE A 214 -4.38 13.44 -22.89
C ILE A 214 -5.50 13.83 -23.88
N ALA A 215 -6.73 13.99 -23.36
CA ALA A 215 -7.88 14.41 -24.16
C ALA A 215 -7.95 15.95 -24.37
N GLY A 216 -6.98 16.70 -23.90
CA GLY A 216 -6.91 18.16 -24.07
C GLY A 216 -7.65 18.97 -23.00
N TYR A 217 -8.09 18.33 -21.90
CA TYR A 217 -8.76 19.01 -20.78
C TYR A 217 -7.77 19.27 -19.64
N ASN A 218 -7.63 20.51 -19.23
CA ASN A 218 -6.71 20.88 -18.15
C ASN A 218 -7.43 21.00 -16.80
N LEU A 219 -7.81 19.87 -16.21
CA LEU A 219 -8.42 19.85 -14.89
C LEU A 219 -7.46 20.28 -13.76
N ALA A 220 -6.16 20.12 -13.97
CA ALA A 220 -5.15 20.52 -13.00
C ALA A 220 -5.16 22.03 -12.78
N ASP A 221 -5.26 22.83 -13.85
CA ASP A 221 -5.34 24.29 -13.72
C ASP A 221 -6.60 24.74 -12.99
N VAL A 222 -7.76 24.11 -13.29
CA VAL A 222 -9.00 24.38 -12.56
C VAL A 222 -8.85 24.12 -11.06
N MET A 223 -8.23 22.99 -10.70
CA MET A 223 -7.98 22.65 -9.28
C MET A 223 -7.01 23.62 -8.62
N LYS A 224 -5.94 24.03 -9.31
CA LYS A 224 -4.97 24.99 -8.80
C LYS A 224 -5.55 26.40 -8.66
N GLU A 225 -6.36 26.83 -9.61
CA GLU A 225 -6.98 28.16 -9.60
C GLU A 225 -7.99 28.32 -8.47
N HIS A 226 -8.81 27.31 -8.21
CA HIS A 226 -9.92 27.36 -7.26
C HIS A 226 -9.65 26.58 -5.97
N GLY A 227 -8.60 25.75 -5.91
CA GLY A 227 -8.33 24.83 -4.79
C GLY A 227 -9.28 23.64 -4.74
N TYR A 228 -10.22 23.51 -5.67
CA TYR A 228 -11.21 22.44 -5.74
C TYR A 228 -11.82 22.31 -7.16
N ARG A 229 -12.29 21.14 -7.51
CA ARG A 229 -12.99 20.90 -8.78
C ARG A 229 -14.46 21.33 -8.70
N SER A 230 -15.10 21.07 -7.57
CA SER A 230 -16.51 21.36 -7.31
C SER A 230 -16.70 21.61 -5.82
N HIS A 231 -17.45 22.66 -5.47
CA HIS A 231 -17.81 22.96 -4.08
C HIS A 231 -18.74 21.89 -3.46
N PHE A 232 -19.35 21.02 -4.27
CA PHE A 232 -20.06 19.82 -3.81
C PHE A 232 -19.12 18.62 -3.56
N MET A 233 -17.81 18.75 -3.81
CA MET A 233 -16.82 17.68 -3.67
C MET A 233 -15.58 18.20 -2.94
N MET A 234 -15.77 18.87 -1.81
CA MET A 234 -14.68 19.40 -0.99
C MET A 234 -15.01 19.29 0.51
N PRO A 235 -14.01 19.35 1.39
CA PRO A 235 -14.24 19.35 2.83
C PRO A 235 -14.71 20.72 3.34
N TYR A 236 -15.65 20.70 4.29
CA TYR A 236 -16.13 21.86 5.02
C TYR A 236 -15.91 21.72 6.51
N CYS A 237 -15.49 22.83 7.16
CA CYS A 237 -15.22 22.87 8.59
C CYS A 237 -16.52 23.10 9.38
N THR A 238 -16.75 22.30 10.39
CA THR A 238 -17.85 22.45 11.37
C THR A 238 -17.48 23.43 12.49
N ARG A 239 -18.47 23.85 13.29
CA ARG A 239 -18.27 24.79 14.41
C ARG A 239 -17.25 24.28 15.44
N ASP A 240 -17.20 22.98 15.65
CA ASP A 240 -16.27 22.31 16.58
C ASP A 240 -14.93 21.92 15.95
N GLY A 241 -14.61 22.45 14.76
CA GLY A 241 -13.31 22.31 14.09
C GLY A 241 -13.07 20.96 13.41
N ARG A 242 -14.11 20.15 13.25
CA ARG A 242 -14.04 18.91 12.46
C ARG A 242 -14.35 19.21 10.99
N TYR A 243 -14.09 18.24 10.11
CA TYR A 243 -14.35 18.39 8.69
C TYR A 243 -15.28 17.30 8.17
N VAL A 244 -16.17 17.71 7.27
CA VAL A 244 -17.06 16.83 6.52
C VAL A 244 -16.74 16.97 5.04
N GLN A 245 -16.38 15.88 4.39
CA GLN A 245 -16.17 15.81 2.94
C GLN A 245 -17.49 15.57 2.25
N LEU A 246 -17.96 16.53 1.45
CA LEU A 246 -19.09 16.32 0.55
C LEU A 246 -18.64 15.52 -0.67
N VAL A 247 -19.53 14.67 -1.21
CA VAL A 247 -19.29 13.83 -2.40
C VAL A 247 -20.48 13.97 -3.36
N GLY A 248 -20.91 15.20 -3.64
CA GLY A 248 -22.04 15.49 -4.54
C GLY A 248 -21.62 15.44 -6.01
N ALA A 249 -21.84 14.31 -6.67
CA ALA A 249 -21.50 14.13 -8.08
C ALA A 249 -22.50 14.84 -9.03
N ASP A 250 -23.74 15.06 -8.60
CA ASP A 250 -24.78 15.79 -9.32
C ASP A 250 -25.18 17.05 -8.53
N PRO A 251 -24.58 18.20 -8.84
CA PRO A 251 -24.87 19.45 -8.14
C PRO A 251 -26.33 19.89 -8.16
N VAL A 252 -27.05 19.61 -9.23
CA VAL A 252 -28.48 20.00 -9.35
C VAL A 252 -29.35 19.20 -8.40
N ARG A 253 -29.06 17.91 -8.25
CA ARG A 253 -29.72 17.05 -7.25
C ARG A 253 -29.33 17.43 -5.82
N GLU A 254 -28.03 17.66 -5.58
CA GLU A 254 -27.50 17.89 -4.24
C GLU A 254 -27.84 19.27 -3.66
N TRP A 255 -28.02 20.28 -4.53
CA TRP A 255 -28.30 21.64 -4.08
C TRP A 255 -29.52 21.76 -3.14
N PRO A 256 -30.73 21.26 -3.51
CA PRO A 256 -31.88 21.36 -2.61
C PRO A 256 -31.71 20.54 -1.33
N LEU A 257 -30.98 19.41 -1.37
CA LEU A 257 -30.71 18.60 -0.20
C LEU A 257 -29.82 19.36 0.80
N LEU A 258 -28.77 20.01 0.32
CA LEU A 258 -27.87 20.80 1.16
C LEU A 258 -28.53 22.06 1.70
N CYS A 259 -29.37 22.75 0.93
CA CYS A 259 -30.17 23.88 1.45
C CYS A 259 -31.02 23.46 2.64
N LYS A 260 -31.65 22.29 2.56
CA LYS A 260 -32.47 21.74 3.66
C LYS A 260 -31.60 21.31 4.84
N ALA A 261 -30.51 20.59 4.61
CA ALA A 261 -29.60 20.10 5.68
C ALA A 261 -28.97 21.26 6.45
N LEU A 262 -28.56 22.32 5.75
CA LEU A 262 -27.97 23.52 6.35
C LEU A 262 -29.01 24.50 6.93
N LYS A 263 -30.29 24.17 6.87
CA LYS A 263 -31.45 24.97 7.38
C LYS A 263 -31.57 26.34 6.71
N HIS A 264 -31.28 26.40 5.41
CA HIS A 264 -31.35 27.59 4.59
C HIS A 264 -32.27 27.37 3.36
N PRO A 265 -33.59 27.05 3.57
CA PRO A 265 -34.51 26.80 2.46
C PRO A 265 -34.70 28.01 1.55
N GLU A 266 -34.48 29.24 2.06
CA GLU A 266 -34.54 30.48 1.30
C GLU A 266 -33.49 30.56 0.16
N TRP A 267 -32.43 29.76 0.21
CA TRP A 267 -31.46 29.68 -0.89
C TRP A 267 -32.04 29.05 -2.15
N LEU A 268 -33.12 28.28 -2.03
CA LEU A 268 -33.85 27.70 -3.17
C LEU A 268 -34.63 28.73 -3.99
N GLU A 269 -34.88 29.92 -3.43
CA GLU A 269 -35.59 31.02 -4.13
C GLU A 269 -34.67 31.76 -5.11
N ASP A 270 -33.35 31.51 -5.04
CA ASP A 270 -32.35 32.13 -5.90
C ASP A 270 -32.28 31.40 -7.25
N GLU A 271 -32.89 32.00 -8.28
CA GLU A 271 -32.99 31.44 -9.63
C GLU A 271 -31.63 31.13 -10.28
N ARG A 272 -30.57 31.77 -9.82
CA ARG A 272 -29.19 31.50 -10.33
C ARG A 272 -28.70 30.09 -10.07
N PHE A 273 -29.26 29.36 -9.12
CA PHE A 273 -28.84 28.02 -8.72
C PHE A 273 -29.78 26.90 -9.18
N GLN A 274 -30.68 27.20 -10.10
CA GLN A 274 -31.65 26.24 -10.62
C GLN A 274 -31.08 25.30 -11.68
N ASP A 275 -29.94 25.64 -12.28
CA ASP A 275 -29.29 24.84 -13.30
C ASP A 275 -27.73 24.78 -13.09
N MET A 276 -27.08 23.92 -13.84
CA MET A 276 -25.64 23.72 -13.79
C MET A 276 -24.86 24.99 -14.19
N GLY A 277 -25.39 25.78 -15.13
CA GLY A 277 -24.73 26.99 -15.62
C GLY A 277 -24.58 28.02 -14.50
N GLY A 278 -25.69 28.36 -13.84
CA GLY A 278 -25.70 29.31 -12.73
C GLY A 278 -24.93 28.81 -11.51
N ILE A 279 -25.02 27.51 -11.20
CA ILE A 279 -24.19 26.86 -10.15
C ILE A 279 -22.70 27.03 -10.43
N MET A 280 -22.27 26.85 -11.67
CA MET A 280 -20.84 26.99 -12.04
C MET A 280 -20.36 28.43 -12.07
N GLU A 281 -21.21 29.37 -12.54
CA GLU A 281 -20.89 30.80 -12.54
C GLU A 281 -20.74 31.37 -11.12
N CYS A 282 -21.60 30.95 -10.20
CA CYS A 282 -21.66 31.42 -8.82
C CYS A 282 -20.94 30.50 -7.83
N ARG A 283 -20.09 29.60 -8.29
CA ARG A 283 -19.46 28.56 -7.47
C ARG A 283 -18.76 29.07 -6.22
N GLU A 284 -18.10 30.22 -6.26
CA GLU A 284 -17.40 30.79 -5.11
C GLU A 284 -18.39 31.30 -4.05
N GLU A 285 -19.49 31.90 -4.47
CA GLU A 285 -20.56 32.31 -3.56
C GLU A 285 -21.19 31.09 -2.88
N LEU A 286 -21.46 30.01 -3.64
CA LEU A 286 -21.99 28.76 -3.08
C LEU A 286 -21.03 28.11 -2.10
N ARG A 287 -19.73 28.11 -2.41
CA ARG A 287 -18.69 27.64 -1.49
C ARG A 287 -18.72 28.40 -0.15
N GLN A 288 -18.87 29.73 -0.20
CA GLN A 288 -18.98 30.56 1.00
C GLN A 288 -20.25 30.28 1.78
N ARG A 289 -21.41 30.17 1.11
CA ARG A 289 -22.70 29.81 1.74
C ARG A 289 -22.59 28.44 2.47
N PHE A 290 -22.01 27.43 1.83
CA PHE A 290 -21.80 26.13 2.47
C PHE A 290 -20.84 26.24 3.66
N ALA A 291 -19.70 26.92 3.52
CA ALA A 291 -18.75 27.11 4.60
C ALA A 291 -19.39 27.80 5.82
N GLU A 292 -20.18 28.83 5.59
CA GLU A 292 -20.93 29.53 6.66
C GLU A 292 -22.02 28.64 7.30
N GLY A 293 -22.70 27.86 6.49
CA GLY A 293 -23.74 26.92 6.96
C GLY A 293 -23.15 25.85 7.86
N PHE A 294 -22.11 25.18 7.41
CA PHE A 294 -21.39 24.15 8.19
C PHE A 294 -20.75 24.70 9.46
N ALA A 295 -20.14 25.90 9.41
CA ALA A 295 -19.51 26.54 10.56
C ALA A 295 -20.50 26.93 11.70
N LYS A 296 -21.79 26.89 11.46
CA LYS A 296 -22.83 27.13 12.48
C LYS A 296 -23.24 25.86 13.23
N MET A 297 -22.88 24.67 12.76
CA MET A 297 -23.31 23.38 13.27
C MET A 297 -22.13 22.58 13.81
N ASN A 298 -22.32 21.83 14.88
CA ASN A 298 -21.35 20.84 15.33
C ASN A 298 -21.40 19.61 14.43
N LEU A 299 -20.33 18.80 14.43
CA LEU A 299 -20.23 17.60 13.58
C LEU A 299 -21.44 16.66 13.72
N VAL A 300 -21.87 16.37 14.95
CA VAL A 300 -23.01 15.48 15.22
C VAL A 300 -24.31 15.98 14.59
N ASP A 301 -24.54 17.31 14.63
CA ASP A 301 -25.71 17.94 14.03
C ASP A 301 -25.65 17.91 12.48
N VAL A 302 -24.42 18.09 11.93
CA VAL A 302 -24.16 18.01 10.50
C VAL A 302 -24.42 16.60 9.97
N ILE A 303 -23.89 15.57 10.62
CA ILE A 303 -24.11 14.16 10.27
C ILE A 303 -25.63 13.88 10.20
N SER A 304 -26.34 14.17 11.29
CA SER A 304 -27.78 13.92 11.38
C SER A 304 -28.57 14.67 10.30
N ALA A 305 -28.15 15.91 9.97
CA ALA A 305 -28.84 16.72 8.96
C ALA A 305 -28.61 16.22 7.53
N LEU A 306 -27.40 15.76 7.22
CA LEU A 306 -27.04 15.21 5.90
C LEU A 306 -27.66 13.83 5.69
N GLU A 307 -27.67 12.97 6.71
CA GLU A 307 -28.36 11.67 6.67
C GLU A 307 -29.87 11.83 6.48
N ALA A 308 -30.49 12.78 7.14
CA ALA A 308 -31.93 13.04 7.03
C ALA A 308 -32.39 13.44 5.62
N VAL A 309 -31.47 13.87 4.75
CA VAL A 309 -31.74 14.24 3.36
C VAL A 309 -31.13 13.28 2.35
N ASP A 310 -30.53 12.19 2.79
CA ASP A 310 -29.83 11.19 1.95
C ASP A 310 -28.72 11.82 1.09
N ALA A 311 -27.97 12.77 1.66
CA ALA A 311 -26.81 13.37 1.01
C ALA A 311 -25.61 12.43 1.07
N THR A 312 -24.74 12.49 0.04
CA THR A 312 -23.51 11.69 0.03
C THR A 312 -22.37 12.48 0.68
N PHE A 313 -21.87 11.99 1.79
CA PHE A 313 -20.77 12.61 2.53
C PHE A 313 -19.94 11.58 3.31
N SER A 314 -18.79 12.02 3.82
CA SER A 314 -18.03 11.31 4.86
C SER A 314 -17.42 12.29 5.84
N VAL A 315 -17.21 11.86 7.08
CA VAL A 315 -16.41 12.63 8.03
C VAL A 315 -14.93 12.47 7.65
N VAL A 316 -14.15 13.54 7.79
CA VAL A 316 -12.68 13.44 7.71
C VAL A 316 -12.20 12.97 9.08
N GLU A 317 -12.00 11.66 9.20
CA GLU A 317 -11.63 11.03 10.45
C GLU A 317 -10.17 11.31 10.82
N THR A 318 -9.90 11.42 12.11
CA THR A 318 -8.55 11.42 12.66
C THR A 318 -8.01 9.99 12.74
N ILE A 319 -6.68 9.84 12.88
CA ILE A 319 -6.09 8.49 13.10
C ILE A 319 -6.72 7.80 14.33
N SER A 320 -7.01 8.56 15.39
CA SER A 320 -7.65 8.00 16.59
C SER A 320 -9.07 7.51 16.32
N ASP A 321 -9.86 8.26 15.55
CA ASP A 321 -11.23 7.86 15.18
C ASP A 321 -11.21 6.56 14.34
N VAL A 322 -10.27 6.46 13.38
CA VAL A 322 -10.10 5.25 12.56
C VAL A 322 -9.79 4.02 13.41
N LEU A 323 -8.95 4.16 14.45
CA LEU A 323 -8.60 3.03 15.32
C LEU A 323 -9.77 2.54 16.18
N GLU A 324 -10.77 3.37 16.44
CA GLU A 324 -11.95 3.07 17.25
C GLU A 324 -13.20 2.77 16.39
N ASP A 325 -13.08 2.83 15.07
CA ASP A 325 -14.18 2.63 14.13
C ASP A 325 -14.65 1.17 14.13
N ALA A 326 -15.82 0.94 14.74
CA ALA A 326 -16.41 -0.40 14.85
C ALA A 326 -16.68 -1.04 13.47
N HIS A 327 -17.03 -0.23 12.45
CA HIS A 327 -17.27 -0.72 11.09
C HIS A 327 -15.96 -1.24 10.45
N LEU A 328 -14.86 -0.53 10.60
CA LEU A 328 -13.54 -0.96 10.10
C LEU A 328 -13.02 -2.19 10.85
N ILE A 329 -13.29 -2.29 12.15
CA ILE A 329 -12.93 -3.46 12.97
C ILE A 329 -13.77 -4.68 12.54
N GLU A 330 -15.07 -4.54 12.36
CA GLU A 330 -15.97 -5.62 11.92
C GLU A 330 -15.64 -6.12 10.51
N ASN A 331 -15.16 -5.23 9.63
CA ASN A 331 -14.69 -5.56 8.30
C ASN A 331 -13.20 -5.98 8.23
N GLU A 332 -12.59 -6.29 9.36
CA GLU A 332 -11.21 -6.76 9.45
C GLU A 332 -10.15 -5.82 8.82
N ALA A 333 -10.46 -4.53 8.69
CA ALA A 333 -9.46 -3.53 8.29
C ALA A 333 -8.48 -3.25 9.44
N ILE A 334 -8.94 -3.43 10.69
CA ILE A 334 -8.15 -3.36 11.91
C ILE A 334 -8.40 -4.67 12.67
N VAL A 335 -7.33 -5.43 12.95
CA VAL A 335 -7.42 -6.78 13.48
C VAL A 335 -6.54 -6.97 14.70
N LYS A 336 -6.95 -7.88 15.59
CA LYS A 336 -6.14 -8.28 16.75
C LYS A 336 -4.92 -9.08 16.31
N VAL A 337 -3.83 -8.90 17.05
CA VAL A 337 -2.57 -9.64 16.86
C VAL A 337 -2.44 -10.70 17.95
N GLU A 338 -2.01 -11.89 17.58
CA GLU A 338 -1.56 -12.91 18.53
C GLU A 338 -0.11 -12.57 18.94
N SER A 339 0.03 -11.68 19.93
CA SER A 339 1.32 -11.20 20.44
C SER A 339 1.29 -11.05 21.95
N ASP A 340 2.40 -11.40 22.61
CA ASP A 340 2.63 -11.13 24.04
C ASP A 340 3.09 -9.68 24.30
N ASN A 341 3.38 -8.90 23.23
CA ASN A 341 3.80 -7.52 23.34
C ASN A 341 2.58 -6.61 23.61
N PRO A 342 2.47 -5.97 24.78
CA PRO A 342 1.33 -5.13 25.13
C PRO A 342 1.19 -3.89 24.25
N ASP A 343 2.25 -3.47 23.56
CA ASP A 343 2.25 -2.32 22.67
C ASP A 343 1.90 -2.71 21.21
N TYR A 344 1.64 -4.02 20.94
CA TYR A 344 1.30 -4.53 19.61
C TYR A 344 0.13 -5.52 19.68
N GLN A 345 -1.03 -5.03 20.11
CA GLN A 345 -2.26 -5.85 20.25
C GLN A 345 -3.18 -5.75 19.04
N TRP A 346 -2.97 -4.77 18.18
CA TRP A 346 -3.74 -4.52 16.98
C TRP A 346 -2.82 -4.20 15.80
N THR A 347 -3.26 -4.56 14.60
CA THR A 347 -2.56 -4.21 13.36
C THR A 347 -3.57 -3.93 12.24
N ILE A 348 -3.06 -3.44 11.11
CA ILE A 348 -3.87 -3.20 9.92
C ILE A 348 -4.00 -4.53 9.13
N GLY A 349 -5.23 -4.97 8.89
CA GLY A 349 -5.54 -6.11 8.04
C GLY A 349 -5.24 -5.83 6.57
N ASN A 350 -4.98 -6.88 5.77
CA ASN A 350 -4.98 -6.70 4.32
C ASN A 350 -6.43 -6.56 3.81
N PRO A 351 -6.68 -5.75 2.76
CA PRO A 351 -8.03 -5.40 2.34
C PRO A 351 -8.72 -6.45 1.45
N ILE A 352 -8.14 -7.65 1.29
CA ILE A 352 -8.70 -8.68 0.42
C ILE A 352 -9.58 -9.63 1.23
N GLU A 353 -10.76 -9.91 0.71
CA GLU A 353 -11.66 -10.95 1.19
C GLU A 353 -11.89 -11.98 0.09
N VAL A 354 -11.84 -13.28 0.44
CA VAL A 354 -12.13 -14.38 -0.47
C VAL A 354 -13.14 -15.32 0.20
N GLY A 355 -14.36 -15.38 -0.33
CA GLY A 355 -15.42 -16.19 0.25
C GLY A 355 -15.02 -17.66 0.40
N GLY A 356 -15.24 -18.21 1.60
CA GLY A 356 -14.89 -19.57 1.96
C GLY A 356 -13.45 -19.79 2.44
N PHE A 357 -12.61 -18.74 2.47
CA PHE A 357 -11.26 -18.81 3.02
C PHE A 357 -11.05 -17.72 4.06
N ARG A 358 -10.36 -18.07 5.14
CA ARG A 358 -9.98 -17.12 6.18
C ARG A 358 -8.51 -16.69 6.03
N LYS A 359 -8.17 -15.59 6.66
CA LYS A 359 -6.79 -15.13 6.83
C LYS A 359 -6.21 -15.78 8.10
N LYS A 360 -4.89 -16.00 8.11
CA LYS A 360 -4.18 -16.34 9.36
C LYS A 360 -4.29 -15.18 10.34
N PRO A 361 -4.51 -15.43 11.63
CA PRO A 361 -4.37 -14.40 12.63
C PRO A 361 -2.95 -13.78 12.55
N PRO A 362 -2.84 -12.46 12.59
CA PRO A 362 -1.53 -11.81 12.59
C PRO A 362 -0.72 -12.21 13.83
N LYS A 363 0.57 -12.49 13.63
CA LYS A 363 1.57 -12.74 14.68
C LYS A 363 2.68 -11.71 14.59
N ASP A 364 3.56 -11.69 15.57
CA ASP A 364 4.75 -10.84 15.52
C ASP A 364 5.58 -11.13 14.26
N GLY A 365 6.24 -10.10 13.76
CA GLY A 365 7.25 -10.26 12.72
C GLY A 365 8.50 -10.93 13.32
N PRO A 366 9.19 -11.78 12.57
CA PRO A 366 10.33 -12.56 13.07
C PRO A 366 11.53 -11.67 13.43
N GLU A 367 12.36 -12.15 14.35
CA GLU A 367 13.68 -11.59 14.61
C GLU A 367 14.70 -11.99 13.53
N ILE A 368 15.83 -11.26 13.45
CA ILE A 368 16.87 -11.49 12.44
C ILE A 368 17.41 -12.90 12.53
N GLY A 369 17.17 -13.73 11.53
CA GLY A 369 17.65 -15.10 11.47
C GLY A 369 16.95 -16.07 12.41
N GLU A 370 15.76 -15.72 12.90
CA GLU A 370 15.03 -16.55 13.89
C GLU A 370 14.84 -17.99 13.44
N HIS A 371 14.64 -18.22 12.15
CA HIS A 371 14.34 -19.53 11.59
C HIS A 371 15.45 -20.07 10.67
N THR A 372 16.66 -19.50 10.75
CA THR A 372 17.76 -19.82 9.82
C THR A 372 18.07 -21.31 9.77
N ARG A 373 18.25 -21.95 10.93
CA ARG A 373 18.60 -23.38 10.99
C ARG A 373 17.47 -24.27 10.44
N ASP A 374 16.23 -24.00 10.81
CA ASP A 374 15.08 -24.77 10.37
C ASP A 374 14.89 -24.67 8.85
N ILE A 375 14.99 -23.46 8.29
CA ILE A 375 14.87 -23.21 6.84
C ILE A 375 15.98 -23.93 6.06
N LEU A 376 17.21 -23.91 6.57
CA LEU A 376 18.33 -24.60 5.93
C LEU A 376 18.17 -26.11 6.00
N ALA A 377 17.76 -26.67 7.14
CA ALA A 377 17.48 -28.09 7.28
C ALA A 377 16.35 -28.56 6.32
N GLU A 378 15.26 -27.80 6.21
CA GLU A 378 14.19 -28.02 5.23
C GLU A 378 14.70 -27.91 3.79
N GLY A 379 15.69 -27.03 3.53
CA GLY A 379 16.38 -26.88 2.25
C GLY A 379 17.36 -28.03 1.92
N GLY A 380 17.51 -29.01 2.82
CA GLY A 380 18.33 -30.19 2.63
C GLY A 380 19.81 -29.99 3.00
N PHE A 381 20.16 -28.98 3.79
CA PHE A 381 21.50 -28.81 4.37
C PHE A 381 21.63 -29.72 5.61
N SER A 382 22.79 -30.38 5.74
CA SER A 382 23.13 -31.13 6.94
C SER A 382 23.50 -30.20 8.11
N GLU A 383 23.40 -30.70 9.34
CA GLU A 383 23.83 -29.95 10.54
C GLU A 383 25.29 -29.48 10.48
N GLU A 384 26.18 -30.27 9.85
CA GLU A 384 27.57 -29.89 9.65
C GLU A 384 27.72 -28.72 8.68
N GLU A 385 26.99 -28.75 7.55
CA GLU A 385 26.95 -27.64 6.57
C GLU A 385 26.38 -26.37 7.19
N ILE A 386 25.27 -26.46 7.94
CA ILE A 386 24.67 -25.32 8.63
C ILE A 386 25.68 -24.70 9.62
N SER A 387 26.32 -25.54 10.45
CA SER A 387 27.31 -25.07 11.43
C SER A 387 28.52 -24.40 10.77
N ASN A 388 28.99 -24.92 9.64
CA ASN A 388 30.08 -24.33 8.86
C ASN A 388 29.68 -22.97 8.26
N LEU A 389 28.46 -22.83 7.73
CA LEU A 389 27.93 -21.57 7.22
C LEU A 389 27.80 -20.49 8.30
N GLU A 390 27.37 -20.87 9.50
CA GLU A 390 27.29 -19.97 10.66
C GLU A 390 28.70 -19.52 11.11
N GLN A 391 29.63 -20.44 11.26
CA GLN A 391 31.00 -20.14 11.64
C GLN A 391 31.71 -19.23 10.63
N ALA A 392 31.44 -19.40 9.35
CA ALA A 392 31.98 -18.55 8.29
C ALA A 392 31.22 -17.18 8.21
N GLY A 393 30.15 -16.95 8.97
CA GLY A 393 29.37 -15.73 8.95
C GLY A 393 28.54 -15.56 7.65
N VAL A 394 28.33 -16.62 6.90
CA VAL A 394 27.51 -16.64 5.68
C VAL A 394 26.04 -16.54 6.02
N VAL A 395 25.63 -17.21 7.09
CA VAL A 395 24.28 -17.13 7.67
C VAL A 395 24.36 -16.78 9.15
N LYS A 396 23.26 -16.29 9.71
CA LYS A 396 23.17 -15.97 11.12
C LYS A 396 21.87 -16.57 11.69
N GLN A 397 22.00 -17.29 12.81
CA GLN A 397 20.87 -17.69 13.65
C GLN A 397 20.65 -16.65 14.73
N HIS A 398 19.40 -16.35 15.02
CA HIS A 398 19.01 -15.58 16.21
C HIS A 398 19.43 -16.33 17.47
N SER A 399 20.04 -15.62 18.45
CA SER A 399 20.55 -16.18 19.71
C SER A 399 19.50 -16.25 20.79
#